data_0eb66a4118a2374486eabf2ed8304b01
#
_entry.id   0eb66a4118a2374486eabf2ed8304b01
#
_cell.length_a   1.000
_cell.length_b   1.000
_cell.length_c   1.000
_cell.angle_alpha   90.00
_cell.angle_beta   90.00
_cell.angle_gamma   90.00
#
_symmetry.space_group_name_H-M   'P 1'
#
loop_
_entity.id
_entity.type
_entity.pdbx_description
1 polymer ?
#
loop_
_entity_poly.entity_id
_entity_poly.type
_entity_poly.pdbx_seq_one_letter_code
_entity_poly.pdbx_strand_id
1 'polypeptide(L)'
;MIVGIDLGTTNSLIAYFDGDQAKVIPNRLGDNLTPSVVSVDDEGIVYVGKTAKERKLLYPDQTADVFKRNMGSSKVFTLGNRKFSAEELSSLVLKSLKEDAESFLGCALEEAVISVPAYFNDAQRKATKKAGELAGFVVERIVSEPTAAAIAYGLDKKNADTKFLVFDLGGGTFDVSILELYHNIMEVRAVAGDNFLGGEDFTTVLEQMFAREHEIDEDSLDQKTRAHIHKQAELCKLGFADAKTSTMKCSINGEAVESEIDLDDYEKACQILLGRIRKPIERSLKDANIKLKDIEEVILVGGSTKLSIVRRFVSRLFGRLPNTSINPDEVVAVGAATQAAMKERNEAVKEIILTDVCPFTLGTEVVSRRTGGVFEAGHYLPLIERNSVIPVSHTERLYTVSDRQTRIKVDILQGESRLAANTVYLGSIEVVVPPAPAGEECVDDTYTYDVNSILEVIVKVISTNVEKRLVIKNEQTDMTDDEIDARFAELSSLKIHPREQEANKLLLLRADRMYEESIGDTRKLLEHEINQFEDILNKQNPSEISSARDSFKEFLDNLEEDLF
;
A
#
# COMPACT_ATOMS: atom_id res chain seq x y z
N MET A 1 -25.32 -10.58 -5.44
CA MET A 1 -24.71 -10.40 -4.10
C MET A 1 -23.21 -10.36 -4.27
N ILE A 2 -22.58 -9.33 -3.74
CA ILE A 2 -21.13 -9.13 -3.75
C ILE A 2 -20.59 -9.53 -2.38
N VAL A 3 -19.50 -10.28 -2.32
CA VAL A 3 -18.86 -10.69 -1.07
C VAL A 3 -17.57 -9.92 -0.84
N GLY A 4 -17.17 -9.79 0.43
CA GLY A 4 -15.89 -9.25 0.82
C GLY A 4 -14.92 -10.37 1.21
N ILE A 5 -13.70 -10.32 0.73
CA ILE A 5 -12.68 -11.33 1.01
C ILE A 5 -11.44 -10.66 1.59
N ASP A 6 -10.98 -11.18 2.71
CA ASP A 6 -9.62 -10.95 3.20
C ASP A 6 -8.75 -12.13 2.75
N LEU A 7 -7.89 -11.86 1.76
CA LEU A 7 -6.89 -12.83 1.30
C LEU A 7 -5.61 -12.62 2.11
N GLY A 8 -5.51 -13.25 3.28
CA GLY A 8 -4.36 -13.09 4.18
C GLY A 8 -3.16 -13.97 3.83
N THR A 9 -1.98 -13.63 4.34
CA THR A 9 -0.75 -14.42 4.16
C THR A 9 -0.84 -15.78 4.85
N THR A 10 -1.43 -15.83 6.03
CA THR A 10 -1.54 -17.04 6.87
C THR A 10 -2.95 -17.61 6.88
N ASN A 11 -3.97 -16.76 6.99
CA ASN A 11 -5.37 -17.13 6.99
C ASN A 11 -6.15 -16.20 6.05
N SER A 12 -7.19 -16.74 5.42
CA SER A 12 -8.11 -16.00 4.58
C SER A 12 -9.55 -16.17 5.08
N LEU A 13 -10.39 -15.16 4.85
CA LEU A 13 -11.78 -15.11 5.27
C LEU A 13 -12.66 -14.57 4.14
N ILE A 14 -13.93 -14.98 4.17
CA ILE A 14 -14.97 -14.44 3.32
C ILE A 14 -16.14 -13.96 4.17
N ALA A 15 -16.72 -12.83 3.83
CA ALA A 15 -17.83 -12.20 4.52
C ALA A 15 -18.88 -11.67 3.53
N TYR A 16 -20.11 -11.54 3.99
CA TYR A 16 -21.21 -10.97 3.22
C TYR A 16 -21.97 -9.93 4.05
N PHE A 17 -22.73 -9.09 3.39
CA PHE A 17 -23.62 -8.14 4.06
C PHE A 17 -25.05 -8.69 4.06
N ASP A 18 -25.64 -8.86 5.25
CA ASP A 18 -26.96 -9.51 5.40
C ASP A 18 -28.14 -8.53 5.26
N GLY A 19 -27.88 -7.28 4.92
CA GLY A 19 -28.85 -6.19 4.84
C GLY A 19 -28.82 -5.24 6.03
N ASP A 20 -28.18 -5.62 7.13
CA ASP A 20 -28.01 -4.81 8.36
C ASP A 20 -26.53 -4.66 8.72
N GLN A 21 -25.80 -5.75 8.69
CA GLN A 21 -24.38 -5.80 9.06
C GLN A 21 -23.59 -6.81 8.22
N ALA A 22 -22.28 -6.63 8.17
CA ALA A 22 -21.39 -7.61 7.57
C ALA A 22 -21.13 -8.78 8.51
N LYS A 23 -21.13 -10.01 7.99
CA LYS A 23 -20.94 -11.27 8.71
C LYS A 23 -19.92 -12.15 8.02
N VAL A 24 -19.02 -12.74 8.79
CA VAL A 24 -18.06 -13.73 8.30
C VAL A 24 -18.82 -15.04 8.02
N ILE A 25 -18.48 -15.67 6.90
CA ILE A 25 -19.01 -16.98 6.49
C ILE A 25 -18.05 -18.06 7.00
N PRO A 26 -18.51 -19.02 7.82
CA PRO A 26 -17.67 -20.13 8.24
C PRO A 26 -17.36 -21.06 7.06
N ASN A 27 -16.18 -21.64 7.06
CA ASN A 27 -15.82 -22.67 6.08
C ASN A 27 -16.56 -24.00 6.36
N ARG A 28 -16.39 -24.99 5.49
CA ARG A 28 -17.01 -26.33 5.61
C ARG A 28 -16.68 -27.09 6.89
N LEU A 29 -15.67 -26.67 7.65
CA LEU A 29 -15.29 -27.22 8.95
C LEU A 29 -15.92 -26.45 10.12
N GLY A 30 -16.66 -25.38 9.86
CA GLY A 30 -17.26 -24.50 10.87
C GLY A 30 -16.31 -23.43 11.43
N ASP A 31 -15.10 -23.30 10.90
CA ASP A 31 -14.14 -22.27 11.32
C ASP A 31 -14.32 -21.00 10.49
N ASN A 32 -14.20 -19.82 11.11
CA ASN A 32 -14.21 -18.52 10.39
C ASN A 32 -12.92 -18.29 9.58
N LEU A 33 -11.81 -18.89 10.02
CA LEU A 33 -10.50 -18.76 9.41
C LEU A 33 -10.19 -19.96 8.53
N THR A 34 -9.79 -19.72 7.30
CA THR A 34 -9.27 -20.73 6.38
C THR A 34 -7.77 -20.50 6.20
N PRO A 35 -6.90 -21.42 6.67
CA PRO A 35 -5.46 -21.28 6.45
C PRO A 35 -5.12 -21.12 4.96
N SER A 36 -4.28 -20.14 4.62
CA SER A 36 -3.79 -19.88 3.26
C SER A 36 -2.67 -20.88 2.90
N VAL A 37 -3.03 -22.17 2.92
CA VAL A 37 -2.13 -23.29 2.67
C VAL A 37 -2.72 -24.18 1.59
N VAL A 38 -1.90 -24.60 0.64
CA VAL A 38 -2.27 -25.47 -0.47
C VAL A 38 -1.35 -26.67 -0.51
N SER A 39 -1.89 -27.87 -0.63
CA SER A 39 -1.14 -29.10 -0.84
C SER A 39 -1.69 -29.83 -2.07
N VAL A 40 -0.80 -30.41 -2.87
CA VAL A 40 -1.18 -31.20 -4.06
C VAL A 40 -0.49 -32.55 -3.98
N ASP A 41 -1.26 -33.64 -4.03
CA ASP A 41 -0.70 -34.97 -4.01
C ASP A 41 -0.21 -35.44 -5.40
N ASP A 42 0.37 -36.64 -5.42
CA ASP A 42 0.92 -37.23 -6.65
C ASP A 42 -0.17 -37.56 -7.70
N GLU A 43 -1.41 -37.73 -7.26
CA GLU A 43 -2.59 -37.97 -8.12
C GLU A 43 -3.16 -36.65 -8.66
N GLY A 44 -2.74 -35.52 -8.09
CA GLY A 44 -3.15 -34.18 -8.46
C GLY A 44 -4.39 -33.68 -7.73
N ILE A 45 -4.76 -34.31 -6.63
CA ILE A 45 -5.82 -33.84 -5.74
C ILE A 45 -5.30 -32.63 -4.97
N VAL A 46 -6.09 -31.55 -4.98
CA VAL A 46 -5.76 -30.30 -4.30
C VAL A 46 -6.44 -30.26 -2.95
N TYR A 47 -5.67 -29.96 -1.92
CA TYR A 47 -6.11 -29.74 -0.55
C TYR A 47 -5.86 -28.27 -0.20
N VAL A 48 -6.83 -27.64 0.46
CA VAL A 48 -6.74 -26.24 0.89
C VAL A 48 -7.08 -26.14 2.38
N GLY A 49 -6.53 -25.12 3.02
CA GLY A 49 -6.86 -24.77 4.39
C GLY A 49 -6.26 -25.72 5.44
N LYS A 50 -7.05 -26.07 6.45
CA LYS A 50 -6.60 -26.86 7.61
C LYS A 50 -6.08 -28.25 7.20
N THR A 51 -6.75 -28.88 6.23
CA THR A 51 -6.31 -30.19 5.70
C THR A 51 -4.93 -30.08 5.03
N ALA A 52 -4.68 -29.04 4.23
CA ALA A 52 -3.37 -28.80 3.64
C ALA A 52 -2.32 -28.48 4.72
N LYS A 53 -2.69 -27.72 5.75
CA LYS A 53 -1.78 -27.40 6.88
C LYS A 53 -1.34 -28.66 7.63
N GLU A 54 -2.22 -29.62 7.88
CA GLU A 54 -1.85 -30.90 8.49
C GLU A 54 -1.01 -31.77 7.53
N ARG A 55 -1.30 -31.72 6.22
CA ARG A 55 -0.49 -32.43 5.23
C ARG A 55 0.95 -31.91 5.17
N LYS A 56 1.21 -30.65 5.47
CA LYS A 56 2.56 -30.08 5.49
C LYS A 56 3.53 -30.86 6.39
N LEU A 57 3.04 -31.45 7.46
CA LEU A 57 3.84 -32.27 8.39
C LEU A 57 4.29 -33.60 7.80
N LEU A 58 3.47 -34.17 6.90
CA LEU A 58 3.73 -35.46 6.28
C LEU A 58 4.38 -35.33 4.91
N TYR A 59 3.96 -34.28 4.16
CA TYR A 59 4.31 -34.05 2.77
C TYR A 59 4.72 -32.59 2.54
N PRO A 60 5.82 -32.12 3.19
CA PRO A 60 6.24 -30.72 3.09
C PRO A 60 6.58 -30.31 1.64
N ASP A 61 7.15 -31.22 0.84
CA ASP A 61 7.50 -30.97 -0.57
C ASP A 61 6.27 -30.86 -1.50
N GLN A 62 5.09 -31.25 -1.03
CA GLN A 62 3.82 -31.20 -1.75
C GLN A 62 2.94 -30.06 -1.23
N THR A 63 3.44 -29.20 -0.33
CA THR A 63 2.65 -28.19 0.36
C THR A 63 3.31 -26.82 0.33
N ALA A 64 2.54 -25.80 -0.01
CA ALA A 64 2.98 -24.40 0.02
C ALA A 64 2.13 -23.56 0.97
N ASP A 65 2.78 -22.65 1.66
CA ASP A 65 2.20 -21.59 2.46
C ASP A 65 2.95 -20.26 2.26
N VAL A 66 2.49 -19.19 2.90
CA VAL A 66 3.12 -17.84 2.87
C VAL A 66 3.39 -17.31 1.45
N PHE A 67 2.74 -17.87 0.44
CA PHE A 67 2.97 -17.53 -0.97
C PHE A 67 2.48 -16.11 -1.32
N LYS A 68 1.55 -15.50 -0.54
CA LYS A 68 1.08 -14.12 -0.74
C LYS A 68 2.25 -13.11 -0.71
N ARG A 69 3.33 -13.36 0.06
CA ARG A 69 4.54 -12.51 0.06
C ARG A 69 5.22 -12.41 -1.32
N ASN A 70 4.93 -13.36 -2.21
CA ASN A 70 5.53 -13.44 -3.54
C ASN A 70 4.53 -13.09 -4.67
N MET A 71 3.39 -12.49 -4.34
CA MET A 71 2.44 -11.99 -5.34
C MET A 71 3.11 -10.99 -6.27
N GLY A 72 2.84 -11.09 -7.57
CA GLY A 72 3.42 -10.21 -8.58
C GLY A 72 4.92 -10.44 -8.83
N SER A 73 5.50 -11.55 -8.33
CA SER A 73 6.90 -11.91 -8.56
C SER A 73 7.01 -13.15 -9.47
N SER A 74 8.18 -13.36 -10.05
CA SER A 74 8.48 -14.55 -10.87
C SER A 74 8.78 -15.82 -10.06
N LYS A 75 8.56 -15.82 -8.74
CA LYS A 75 8.82 -17.00 -7.90
C LYS A 75 7.88 -18.14 -8.23
N VAL A 76 8.44 -19.31 -8.46
CA VAL A 76 7.71 -20.55 -8.72
C VAL A 76 7.77 -21.45 -7.49
N PHE A 77 6.61 -21.95 -7.09
CA PHE A 77 6.45 -22.96 -6.04
C PHE A 77 6.34 -24.33 -6.67
N THR A 78 7.16 -25.27 -6.22
CA THR A 78 7.12 -26.66 -6.72
C THR A 78 6.45 -27.53 -5.67
N LEU A 79 5.32 -28.14 -6.01
CA LEU A 79 4.57 -29.07 -5.17
C LEU A 79 4.59 -30.45 -5.83
N GLY A 80 5.43 -31.33 -5.31
CA GLY A 80 5.74 -32.61 -5.97
C GLY A 80 6.33 -32.38 -7.36
N ASN A 81 5.63 -32.81 -8.41
CA ASN A 81 6.03 -32.66 -9.81
C ASN A 81 5.37 -31.49 -10.55
N ARG A 82 4.57 -30.66 -9.85
CA ARG A 82 3.84 -29.52 -10.41
C ARG A 82 4.42 -28.19 -9.97
N LYS A 83 4.27 -27.18 -10.82
CA LYS A 83 4.76 -25.83 -10.59
C LYS A 83 3.59 -24.86 -10.56
N PHE A 84 3.62 -23.93 -9.61
CA PHE A 84 2.57 -22.94 -9.40
C PHE A 84 3.21 -21.56 -9.19
N SER A 85 2.55 -20.51 -9.67
CA SER A 85 2.81 -19.14 -9.25
C SER A 85 2.10 -18.82 -7.93
N ALA A 86 2.41 -17.68 -7.32
CA ALA A 86 1.72 -17.22 -6.12
C ALA A 86 0.23 -16.93 -6.40
N GLU A 87 -0.09 -16.42 -7.59
CA GLU A 87 -1.45 -16.15 -8.06
C GLU A 87 -2.27 -17.42 -8.18
N GLU A 88 -1.69 -18.47 -8.77
CA GLU A 88 -2.37 -19.77 -8.92
C GLU A 88 -2.65 -20.40 -7.56
N LEU A 89 -1.70 -20.38 -6.62
CA LEU A 89 -1.92 -20.88 -5.26
C LEU A 89 -2.99 -20.06 -4.53
N SER A 90 -2.96 -18.74 -4.65
CA SER A 90 -3.96 -17.85 -4.09
C SER A 90 -5.35 -18.10 -4.68
N SER A 91 -5.44 -18.39 -5.98
CA SER A 91 -6.71 -18.70 -6.64
C SER A 91 -7.35 -19.98 -6.11
N LEU A 92 -6.55 -20.98 -5.73
CA LEU A 92 -7.06 -22.21 -5.12
C LEU A 92 -7.67 -21.95 -3.73
N VAL A 93 -7.05 -21.04 -2.95
CA VAL A 93 -7.63 -20.61 -1.65
C VAL A 93 -8.94 -19.85 -1.88
N LEU A 94 -8.95 -18.87 -2.80
CA LEU A 94 -10.14 -18.09 -3.13
C LEU A 94 -11.28 -18.97 -3.67
N LYS A 95 -10.97 -19.98 -4.48
CA LYS A 95 -11.95 -20.95 -4.97
C LYS A 95 -12.55 -21.77 -3.82
N SER A 96 -11.74 -22.21 -2.85
CA SER A 96 -12.25 -22.91 -1.67
C SER A 96 -13.19 -22.03 -0.85
N LEU A 97 -12.84 -20.75 -0.63
CA LEU A 97 -13.70 -19.78 0.06
C LEU A 97 -15.02 -19.57 -0.70
N LYS A 98 -14.97 -19.49 -2.03
CA LYS A 98 -16.14 -19.37 -2.89
C LYS A 98 -17.09 -20.56 -2.70
N GLU A 99 -16.56 -21.78 -2.81
CA GLU A 99 -17.35 -23.02 -2.64
C GLU A 99 -17.99 -23.10 -1.27
N ASP A 100 -17.28 -22.73 -0.20
CA ASP A 100 -17.79 -22.70 1.17
C ASP A 100 -18.92 -21.66 1.30
N ALA A 101 -18.73 -20.46 0.73
CA ALA A 101 -19.71 -19.39 0.79
C ALA A 101 -20.97 -19.69 -0.06
N GLU A 102 -20.82 -20.26 -1.25
CA GLU A 102 -21.95 -20.70 -2.09
C GLU A 102 -22.77 -21.80 -1.40
N SER A 103 -22.09 -22.73 -0.72
CA SER A 103 -22.75 -23.76 0.08
C SER A 103 -23.52 -23.18 1.28
N PHE A 104 -22.93 -22.20 1.97
CA PHE A 104 -23.54 -21.54 3.12
C PHE A 104 -24.75 -20.67 2.74
N LEU A 105 -24.62 -19.87 1.68
CA LEU A 105 -25.65 -18.93 1.23
C LEU A 105 -26.71 -19.57 0.33
N GLY A 106 -26.45 -20.76 -0.23
CA GLY A 106 -27.35 -21.47 -1.14
C GLY A 106 -27.52 -20.78 -2.50
N CYS A 107 -26.59 -19.92 -2.92
CA CYS A 107 -26.62 -19.23 -4.20
C CYS A 107 -25.23 -19.11 -4.81
N ALA A 108 -25.16 -18.95 -6.14
CA ALA A 108 -23.90 -18.69 -6.84
C ALA A 108 -23.38 -17.29 -6.53
N LEU A 109 -22.06 -17.16 -6.42
CA LEU A 109 -21.35 -15.91 -6.18
C LEU A 109 -20.52 -15.55 -7.42
N GLU A 110 -20.81 -14.38 -7.98
CA GLU A 110 -20.15 -13.91 -9.21
C GLU A 110 -19.07 -12.87 -8.92
N GLU A 111 -19.29 -11.99 -7.96
CA GLU A 111 -18.44 -10.83 -7.71
C GLU A 111 -17.88 -10.81 -6.27
N ALA A 112 -16.64 -10.34 -6.14
CA ALA A 112 -15.97 -10.14 -4.85
C ALA A 112 -15.20 -8.82 -4.78
N VAL A 113 -15.19 -8.21 -3.59
CA VAL A 113 -14.24 -7.18 -3.18
C VAL A 113 -13.13 -7.87 -2.40
N ILE A 114 -11.88 -7.77 -2.85
CA ILE A 114 -10.73 -8.45 -2.23
C ILE A 114 -9.82 -7.41 -1.57
N SER A 115 -9.37 -7.70 -0.34
CA SER A 115 -8.43 -6.82 0.36
C SER A 115 -6.99 -7.09 -0.03
N VAL A 116 -6.17 -6.03 0.06
CA VAL A 116 -4.72 -6.07 -0.12
C VAL A 116 -4.02 -5.20 0.92
N PRO A 117 -2.78 -5.52 1.34
CA PRO A 117 -1.97 -4.62 2.14
C PRO A 117 -1.87 -3.23 1.51
N ALA A 118 -1.86 -2.18 2.34
CA ALA A 118 -1.77 -0.81 1.83
C ALA A 118 -0.48 -0.54 1.06
N TYR A 119 0.60 -1.18 1.50
CA TYR A 119 1.95 -1.05 0.91
C TYR A 119 2.20 -1.99 -0.29
N PHE A 120 1.16 -2.69 -0.80
CA PHE A 120 1.29 -3.46 -2.03
C PHE A 120 1.48 -2.53 -3.22
N ASN A 121 2.51 -2.83 -4.02
CA ASN A 121 2.71 -2.15 -5.30
C ASN A 121 1.67 -2.59 -6.34
N ASP A 122 1.64 -1.91 -7.47
CA ASP A 122 0.69 -2.17 -8.54
C ASP A 122 0.75 -3.62 -9.05
N ALA A 123 1.95 -4.19 -9.24
CA ALA A 123 2.10 -5.58 -9.66
C ALA A 123 1.44 -6.57 -8.67
N GLN A 124 1.60 -6.33 -7.36
CA GLN A 124 1.01 -7.16 -6.32
C GLN A 124 -0.51 -7.03 -6.24
N ARG A 125 -1.05 -5.81 -6.43
CA ARG A 125 -2.50 -5.55 -6.47
C ARG A 125 -3.15 -6.27 -7.65
N LYS A 126 -2.56 -6.19 -8.84
CA LYS A 126 -3.03 -6.87 -10.05
C LYS A 126 -2.92 -8.39 -9.95
N ALA A 127 -1.83 -8.90 -9.40
CA ALA A 127 -1.68 -10.32 -9.12
C ALA A 127 -2.80 -10.84 -8.20
N THR A 128 -3.23 -10.04 -7.23
CA THR A 128 -4.37 -10.36 -6.36
C THR A 128 -5.69 -10.38 -7.12
N LYS A 129 -5.93 -9.39 -7.99
CA LYS A 129 -7.10 -9.38 -8.89
C LYS A 129 -7.13 -10.62 -9.77
N LYS A 130 -6.00 -10.93 -10.42
CA LYS A 130 -5.83 -12.14 -11.24
C LYS A 130 -6.15 -13.44 -10.49
N ALA A 131 -5.69 -13.55 -9.25
CA ALA A 131 -6.00 -14.71 -8.42
C ALA A 131 -7.52 -14.87 -8.19
N GLY A 132 -8.24 -13.75 -7.97
CA GLY A 132 -9.70 -13.73 -7.86
C GLY A 132 -10.41 -14.17 -9.13
N GLU A 133 -9.94 -13.69 -10.29
CA GLU A 133 -10.47 -14.06 -11.61
C GLU A 133 -10.23 -15.55 -11.93
N LEU A 134 -9.03 -16.06 -11.61
CA LEU A 134 -8.73 -17.50 -11.73
C LEU A 134 -9.61 -18.36 -10.82
N ALA A 135 -10.06 -17.83 -9.69
CA ALA A 135 -11.03 -18.49 -8.80
C ALA A 135 -12.49 -18.40 -9.31
N GLY A 136 -12.72 -17.68 -10.40
CA GLY A 136 -14.04 -17.49 -11.03
C GLY A 136 -14.88 -16.40 -10.40
N PHE A 137 -14.24 -15.38 -9.79
CA PHE A 137 -14.91 -14.13 -9.39
C PHE A 137 -14.69 -13.04 -10.43
N VAL A 138 -15.65 -12.17 -10.59
CA VAL A 138 -15.46 -10.82 -11.13
C VAL A 138 -14.90 -9.96 -9.99
N VAL A 139 -13.70 -9.38 -10.17
CA VAL A 139 -13.04 -8.54 -9.17
C VAL A 139 -12.91 -7.13 -9.71
N GLU A 140 -13.99 -6.36 -9.61
CA GLU A 140 -13.96 -4.97 -10.06
C GLU A 140 -13.25 -4.05 -9.06
N ARG A 141 -13.23 -4.41 -7.78
CA ARG A 141 -12.67 -3.58 -6.72
C ARG A 141 -11.70 -4.34 -5.83
N ILE A 142 -10.53 -3.73 -5.66
CA ILE A 142 -9.56 -4.06 -4.63
C ILE A 142 -9.64 -2.96 -3.56
N VAL A 143 -9.66 -3.33 -2.29
CA VAL A 143 -9.67 -2.40 -1.16
C VAL A 143 -8.40 -2.56 -0.32
N SER A 144 -7.84 -1.46 0.18
CA SER A 144 -6.70 -1.58 1.10
C SER A 144 -7.16 -2.10 2.48
N GLU A 145 -6.38 -2.99 3.08
CA GLU A 145 -6.67 -3.59 4.40
C GLU A 145 -6.97 -2.52 5.47
N PRO A 146 -6.18 -1.42 5.62
CA PRO A 146 -6.51 -0.37 6.58
C PRO A 146 -7.80 0.38 6.28
N THR A 147 -8.13 0.58 5.00
CA THR A 147 -9.41 1.18 4.61
C THR A 147 -10.56 0.27 4.98
N ALA A 148 -10.47 -1.03 4.69
CA ALA A 148 -11.46 -2.01 5.09
C ALA A 148 -11.62 -2.05 6.61
N ALA A 149 -10.51 -2.10 7.36
CA ALA A 149 -10.54 -2.06 8.81
C ALA A 149 -11.23 -0.81 9.35
N ALA A 150 -10.92 0.36 8.81
CA ALA A 150 -11.55 1.61 9.21
C ALA A 150 -13.06 1.62 8.97
N ILE A 151 -13.52 1.09 7.84
CA ILE A 151 -14.95 0.91 7.54
C ILE A 151 -15.62 -0.02 8.57
N ALA A 152 -14.98 -1.15 8.90
CA ALA A 152 -15.51 -2.12 9.86
C ALA A 152 -15.69 -1.53 11.27
N TYR A 153 -14.79 -0.66 11.71
CA TYR A 153 -14.92 0.02 13.00
C TYR A 153 -16.04 1.07 13.03
N GLY A 154 -16.72 1.28 11.90
CA GLY A 154 -17.84 2.23 11.82
C GLY A 154 -17.39 3.66 12.07
N LEU A 155 -16.18 4.02 11.63
CA LEU A 155 -15.59 5.35 11.80
C LEU A 155 -16.41 6.43 11.10
N ASP A 156 -17.22 6.03 10.10
CA ASP A 156 -18.25 6.82 9.44
C ASP A 156 -19.32 7.40 10.39
N LYS A 157 -19.50 6.79 11.57
CA LYS A 157 -20.48 7.20 12.58
C LYS A 157 -19.96 8.24 13.56
N LYS A 158 -18.68 8.53 13.57
CA LYS A 158 -18.06 9.55 14.44
C LYS A 158 -18.20 10.94 13.78
N ASN A 159 -18.83 11.86 14.50
CA ASN A 159 -19.14 13.22 14.01
C ASN A 159 -17.99 14.23 14.23
N ALA A 160 -16.78 13.80 14.49
CA ALA A 160 -15.65 14.68 14.77
C ALA A 160 -14.46 14.32 13.85
N ASP A 161 -13.69 15.35 13.51
CA ASP A 161 -12.41 15.17 12.85
C ASP A 161 -11.52 14.31 13.73
N THR A 162 -11.19 13.10 13.29
CA THR A 162 -10.46 12.10 14.12
C THR A 162 -9.32 11.51 13.33
N LYS A 163 -8.14 11.45 13.96
CA LYS A 163 -6.94 10.85 13.39
C LYS A 163 -6.71 9.45 13.95
N PHE A 164 -6.64 8.50 13.07
CA PHE A 164 -6.45 7.08 13.40
C PHE A 164 -5.11 6.60 12.91
N LEU A 165 -4.54 5.66 13.64
CA LEU A 165 -3.47 4.83 13.14
C LEU A 165 -3.96 3.38 13.10
N VAL A 166 -4.02 2.81 11.92
CA VAL A 166 -4.25 1.38 11.71
C VAL A 166 -2.90 0.69 11.72
N PHE A 167 -2.73 -0.21 12.68
CA PHE A 167 -1.56 -1.04 12.88
C PHE A 167 -1.93 -2.46 12.47
N ASP A 168 -1.55 -2.85 11.27
CA ASP A 168 -1.85 -4.15 10.71
C ASP A 168 -0.61 -5.04 10.71
N LEU A 169 -0.62 -6.06 11.59
CA LEU A 169 0.42 -7.07 11.66
C LEU A 169 -0.19 -8.43 11.40
N GLY A 170 -0.12 -8.84 10.15
CA GLY A 170 -0.55 -10.15 9.69
C GLY A 170 0.47 -11.25 9.96
N GLY A 171 0.28 -12.41 9.33
CA GLY A 171 1.25 -13.51 9.42
C GLY A 171 2.54 -13.23 8.65
N GLY A 172 2.48 -12.42 7.58
CA GLY A 172 3.61 -12.23 6.68
C GLY A 172 3.96 -10.80 6.35
N THR A 173 3.07 -9.83 6.61
CA THR A 173 3.25 -8.41 6.28
C THR A 173 2.96 -7.55 7.50
N PHE A 174 3.59 -6.39 7.53
CA PHE A 174 3.32 -5.32 8.46
C PHE A 174 3.01 -4.05 7.71
N ASP A 175 1.84 -3.49 7.96
CA ASP A 175 1.40 -2.21 7.41
C ASP A 175 0.99 -1.25 8.52
N VAL A 176 1.29 0.02 8.32
CA VAL A 176 0.81 1.10 9.16
C VAL A 176 0.24 2.20 8.28
N SER A 177 -0.99 2.60 8.58
CA SER A 177 -1.68 3.66 7.84
C SER A 177 -2.23 4.70 8.78
N ILE A 178 -2.05 5.95 8.42
CA ILE A 178 -2.65 7.08 9.13
C ILE A 178 -3.84 7.54 8.31
N LEU A 179 -5.01 7.52 8.92
CA LEU A 179 -6.26 7.96 8.34
C LEU A 179 -6.81 9.15 9.11
N GLU A 180 -7.43 10.08 8.40
CA GLU A 180 -8.13 11.21 8.96
C GLU A 180 -9.58 11.17 8.48
N LEU A 181 -10.51 11.17 9.41
CA LEU A 181 -11.94 11.31 9.11
C LEU A 181 -12.32 12.76 9.25
N TYR A 182 -12.87 13.34 8.19
CA TYR A 182 -13.37 14.70 8.14
C TYR A 182 -14.71 14.74 7.40
N HIS A 183 -15.79 15.11 8.05
CA HIS A 183 -17.14 15.30 7.45
C HIS A 183 -17.65 14.15 6.57
N ASN A 184 -17.45 12.89 6.79
CA ASN A 184 -17.74 11.73 5.95
C ASN A 184 -16.73 11.49 4.78
N ILE A 185 -15.63 12.21 4.76
CA ILE A 185 -14.49 11.89 3.90
C ILE A 185 -13.47 11.17 4.76
N MET A 186 -13.08 9.98 4.36
CA MET A 186 -11.98 9.25 4.97
C MET A 186 -10.76 9.38 4.08
N GLU A 187 -9.81 10.14 4.54
CA GLU A 187 -8.57 10.41 3.83
C GLU A 187 -7.43 9.56 4.38
N VAL A 188 -6.77 8.80 3.50
CA VAL A 188 -5.48 8.18 3.82
C VAL A 188 -4.41 9.26 3.75
N ARG A 189 -3.76 9.58 4.87
CA ARG A 189 -2.72 10.62 4.98
C ARG A 189 -1.33 10.10 4.69
N ALA A 190 -1.05 8.88 5.11
CA ALA A 190 0.21 8.20 4.84
C ALA A 190 0.08 6.69 5.03
N VAL A 191 0.86 5.96 4.26
CA VAL A 191 1.06 4.52 4.41
C VAL A 191 2.55 4.20 4.44
N ALA A 192 2.92 3.23 5.27
CA ALA A 192 4.25 2.66 5.28
C ALA A 192 4.15 1.20 5.72
N GLY A 193 5.11 0.36 5.34
CA GLY A 193 5.04 -1.05 5.69
C GLY A 193 6.35 -1.80 5.46
N ASP A 194 6.29 -3.09 5.77
CA ASP A 194 7.34 -4.07 5.50
C ASP A 194 6.68 -5.38 5.03
N ASN A 195 6.76 -5.66 3.73
CA ASN A 195 6.13 -6.82 3.09
C ASN A 195 6.76 -8.17 3.51
N PHE A 196 7.81 -8.14 4.31
CA PHE A 196 8.54 -9.32 4.79
C PHE A 196 8.65 -9.34 6.32
N LEU A 197 7.70 -8.73 7.02
CA LEU A 197 7.62 -8.74 8.48
C LEU A 197 6.21 -9.15 8.92
N GLY A 198 6.10 -10.21 9.72
CA GLY A 198 4.81 -10.69 10.22
C GLY A 198 4.97 -11.77 11.26
N GLY A 199 3.86 -12.42 11.62
CA GLY A 199 3.81 -13.47 12.65
C GLY A 199 4.75 -14.65 12.42
N GLU A 200 5.06 -14.95 11.14
CA GLU A 200 6.04 -15.99 10.77
C GLU A 200 7.44 -15.65 11.26
N ASP A 201 7.86 -14.38 11.18
CA ASP A 201 9.17 -13.96 11.67
C ASP A 201 9.27 -14.13 13.19
N PHE A 202 8.18 -13.88 13.92
CA PHE A 202 8.10 -14.15 15.37
C PHE A 202 8.15 -15.64 15.68
N THR A 203 7.56 -16.51 14.84
CA THR A 203 7.68 -17.97 14.95
C THR A 203 9.12 -18.42 14.75
N THR A 204 9.80 -17.89 13.73
CA THR A 204 11.21 -18.18 13.42
C THR A 204 12.14 -17.83 14.59
N VAL A 205 11.86 -16.76 15.36
CA VAL A 205 12.65 -16.45 16.57
C VAL A 205 12.57 -17.58 17.59
N LEU A 206 11.38 -18.19 17.79
CA LEU A 206 11.23 -19.33 18.72
C LEU A 206 11.95 -20.58 18.19
N GLU A 207 11.92 -20.85 16.88
CA GLU A 207 12.70 -21.92 16.25
C GLU A 207 14.19 -21.75 16.52
N GLN A 208 14.71 -20.54 16.32
CA GLN A 208 16.12 -20.21 16.58
C GLN A 208 16.49 -20.31 18.06
N MET A 209 15.59 -19.92 18.98
CA MET A 209 15.83 -20.08 20.42
C MET A 209 15.92 -21.56 20.76
N PHE A 210 14.99 -22.38 20.27
CA PHE A 210 14.96 -23.82 20.48
C PHE A 210 16.19 -24.52 19.88
N ALA A 211 16.54 -24.20 18.64
CA ALA A 211 17.71 -24.76 17.96
C ALA A 211 19.02 -24.43 18.70
N ARG A 212 19.13 -23.20 19.21
CA ARG A 212 20.32 -22.78 19.99
C ARG A 212 20.42 -23.50 21.32
N GLU A 213 19.31 -23.66 22.04
CA GLU A 213 19.30 -24.33 23.35
C GLU A 213 19.73 -25.80 23.24
N HIS A 214 19.32 -26.47 22.15
CA HIS A 214 19.60 -27.89 21.93
C HIS A 214 20.77 -28.15 20.97
N GLU A 215 21.54 -27.10 20.61
CA GLU A 215 22.70 -27.20 19.70
C GLU A 215 22.36 -27.89 18.35
N ILE A 216 21.13 -27.61 17.83
CA ILE A 216 20.63 -28.20 16.59
C ILE A 216 21.22 -27.46 15.39
N ASP A 217 21.86 -28.20 14.49
CA ASP A 217 22.22 -27.70 13.16
C ASP A 217 20.99 -27.74 12.23
N GLU A 218 20.39 -26.58 12.01
CA GLU A 218 19.17 -26.45 11.19
C GLU A 218 19.38 -26.94 9.75
N ASP A 219 20.59 -26.83 9.20
CA ASP A 219 20.91 -27.27 7.83
C ASP A 219 20.93 -28.79 7.70
N SER A 220 21.16 -29.50 8.80
CA SER A 220 21.19 -30.96 8.86
C SER A 220 19.81 -31.61 8.97
N LEU A 221 18.77 -30.83 9.30
CA LEU A 221 17.41 -31.33 9.52
C LEU A 221 16.70 -31.67 8.21
N ASP A 222 16.00 -32.82 8.21
CA ASP A 222 15.04 -33.11 7.14
C ASP A 222 13.82 -32.18 7.17
N GLN A 223 13.10 -32.10 6.07
CA GLN A 223 11.97 -31.19 5.91
C GLN A 223 10.80 -31.51 6.87
N LYS A 224 10.59 -32.79 7.23
CA LYS A 224 9.52 -33.18 8.16
C LYS A 224 9.83 -32.72 9.57
N THR A 225 11.07 -32.87 10.00
CA THR A 225 11.54 -32.40 11.31
C THR A 225 11.44 -30.88 11.39
N ARG A 226 11.86 -30.14 10.34
CA ARG A 226 11.70 -28.70 10.26
C ARG A 226 10.22 -28.27 10.36
N ALA A 227 9.33 -28.92 9.61
CA ALA A 227 7.89 -28.62 9.65
C ALA A 227 7.30 -28.90 11.05
N HIS A 228 7.79 -29.92 11.76
CA HIS A 228 7.37 -30.22 13.11
C HIS A 228 7.85 -29.17 14.12
N ILE A 229 9.11 -28.76 14.05
CA ILE A 229 9.68 -27.68 14.88
C ILE A 229 8.88 -26.39 14.64
N HIS A 230 8.63 -26.03 13.38
CA HIS A 230 7.82 -24.86 13.01
C HIS A 230 6.41 -24.90 13.64
N LYS A 231 5.72 -26.05 13.55
CA LYS A 231 4.39 -26.22 14.17
C LYS A 231 4.45 -26.02 15.69
N GLN A 232 5.46 -26.60 16.36
CA GLN A 232 5.64 -26.45 17.80
C GLN A 232 5.97 -25.02 18.21
N ALA A 233 6.79 -24.31 17.41
CA ALA A 233 7.08 -22.89 17.62
C ALA A 233 5.81 -22.02 17.44
N GLU A 234 4.97 -22.33 16.45
CA GLU A 234 3.69 -21.64 16.27
C GLU A 234 2.77 -21.88 17.47
N LEU A 235 2.64 -23.11 17.95
CA LEU A 235 1.85 -23.43 19.15
C LEU A 235 2.41 -22.75 20.39
N CYS A 236 3.72 -22.72 20.57
CA CYS A 236 4.38 -22.03 21.66
C CYS A 236 4.09 -20.52 21.62
N LYS A 237 4.17 -19.89 20.43
CA LYS A 237 3.81 -18.49 20.21
C LYS A 237 2.36 -18.20 20.62
N LEU A 238 1.43 -19.05 20.24
CA LEU A 238 0.01 -18.91 20.59
C LEU A 238 -0.20 -19.07 22.10
N GLY A 239 0.57 -19.94 22.77
CA GLY A 239 0.52 -20.13 24.21
C GLY A 239 0.83 -18.85 25.02
N PHE A 240 1.60 -17.93 24.47
CA PHE A 240 1.88 -16.63 25.10
C PHE A 240 0.72 -15.62 25.05
N ALA A 241 -0.42 -15.97 24.48
CA ALA A 241 -1.60 -15.11 24.55
C ALA A 241 -2.07 -14.91 25.99
N ASP A 242 -2.02 -15.98 26.81
CA ASP A 242 -2.58 -16.02 28.17
C ASP A 242 -1.55 -16.45 29.24
N ALA A 243 -0.35 -16.88 28.85
CA ALA A 243 0.67 -17.40 29.75
C ALA A 243 2.00 -16.60 29.70
N LYS A 244 2.75 -16.65 30.81
CA LYS A 244 4.10 -16.08 30.88
C LYS A 244 5.20 -17.05 30.43
N THR A 245 4.91 -18.33 30.42
CA THR A 245 5.80 -19.39 29.92
C THR A 245 5.05 -20.24 28.93
N SER A 246 5.72 -20.76 27.92
CA SER A 246 5.18 -21.68 26.95
C SER A 246 6.23 -22.72 26.55
N THR A 247 5.76 -23.92 26.21
CA THR A 247 6.65 -25.06 26.01
C THR A 247 6.68 -25.48 24.54
N MET A 248 7.88 -25.76 24.02
CA MET A 248 8.10 -26.45 22.76
C MET A 248 8.55 -27.89 23.03
N LYS A 249 7.92 -28.87 22.36
CA LYS A 249 8.27 -30.30 22.46
C LYS A 249 8.44 -30.88 21.07
N CYS A 250 9.62 -31.38 20.78
CA CYS A 250 9.92 -31.99 19.49
C CYS A 250 10.60 -33.35 19.68
N SER A 251 10.52 -34.20 18.65
CA SER A 251 11.36 -35.41 18.54
C SER A 251 12.40 -35.18 17.45
N ILE A 252 13.68 -35.23 17.82
CA ILE A 252 14.80 -35.02 16.92
C ILE A 252 15.66 -36.27 16.98
N ASN A 253 15.89 -36.92 15.82
CA ASN A 253 16.65 -38.17 15.70
C ASN A 253 16.13 -39.29 16.64
N GLY A 254 14.79 -39.25 16.97
CA GLY A 254 14.17 -40.24 17.85
C GLY A 254 14.27 -39.90 19.34
N GLU A 255 14.92 -38.83 19.72
CA GLU A 255 15.01 -38.31 21.09
C GLU A 255 14.01 -37.21 21.30
N ALA A 256 13.26 -37.24 22.44
CA ALA A 256 12.35 -36.18 22.80
C ALA A 256 13.11 -35.05 23.46
N VAL A 257 12.98 -33.85 22.92
CA VAL A 257 13.59 -32.60 23.44
C VAL A 257 12.48 -31.61 23.77
N GLU A 258 12.68 -30.87 24.86
CA GLU A 258 11.67 -29.94 25.40
C GLU A 258 12.35 -28.67 25.86
N SER A 259 11.79 -27.49 25.52
CA SER A 259 12.18 -26.18 26.02
C SER A 259 10.97 -25.50 26.68
N GLU A 260 11.16 -24.96 27.87
CA GLU A 260 10.22 -24.03 28.49
C GLU A 260 10.74 -22.60 28.27
N ILE A 261 10.02 -21.81 27.51
CA ILE A 261 10.43 -20.45 27.09
C ILE A 261 9.65 -19.43 27.93
N ASP A 262 10.38 -18.48 28.53
CA ASP A 262 9.79 -17.35 29.23
C ASP A 262 9.46 -16.20 28.25
N LEU A 263 8.33 -15.52 28.48
CA LEU A 263 7.85 -14.44 27.62
C LEU A 263 8.82 -13.24 27.56
N ASP A 264 9.51 -12.93 28.67
CA ASP A 264 10.43 -11.79 28.70
C ASP A 264 11.73 -12.11 27.94
N ASP A 265 12.18 -13.37 27.92
CA ASP A 265 13.32 -13.80 27.10
C ASP A 265 12.94 -13.85 25.62
N TYR A 266 11.72 -14.29 25.30
CA TYR A 266 11.18 -14.21 23.94
C TYR A 266 11.04 -12.74 23.50
N GLU A 267 10.53 -11.82 24.34
CA GLU A 267 10.47 -10.39 24.03
C GLU A 267 11.87 -9.80 23.76
N LYS A 268 12.90 -10.20 24.52
CA LYS A 268 14.29 -9.80 24.28
C LYS A 268 14.80 -10.29 22.93
N ALA A 269 14.54 -11.56 22.59
CA ALA A 269 14.92 -12.13 21.31
C ALA A 269 14.23 -11.44 20.11
N CYS A 270 12.99 -10.95 20.29
CA CYS A 270 12.23 -10.23 19.27
C CYS A 270 12.60 -8.75 19.11
N GLN A 271 13.59 -8.19 19.84
CA GLN A 271 13.90 -6.74 19.80
C GLN A 271 14.23 -6.22 18.40
N ILE A 272 14.87 -7.04 17.55
CA ILE A 272 15.19 -6.68 16.17
C ILE A 272 13.88 -6.51 15.36
N LEU A 273 12.91 -7.42 15.53
CA LEU A 273 11.62 -7.36 14.84
C LEU A 273 10.81 -6.14 15.33
N LEU A 274 10.78 -5.89 16.62
CA LEU A 274 10.13 -4.70 17.20
C LEU A 274 10.76 -3.39 16.69
N GLY A 275 12.08 -3.37 16.48
CA GLY A 275 12.79 -2.26 15.84
C GLY A 275 12.40 -2.08 14.37
N ARG A 276 12.13 -3.17 13.63
CA ARG A 276 11.61 -3.12 12.26
C ARG A 276 10.19 -2.56 12.21
N ILE A 277 9.32 -2.92 13.15
CA ILE A 277 7.96 -2.37 13.30
C ILE A 277 7.99 -0.85 13.52
N ARG A 278 8.90 -0.36 14.34
CA ARG A 278 8.99 1.05 14.72
C ARG A 278 9.27 1.98 13.53
N LYS A 279 10.12 1.56 12.59
CA LYS A 279 10.55 2.39 11.45
C LYS A 279 9.40 2.82 10.53
N PRO A 280 8.50 1.93 10.05
CA PRO A 280 7.34 2.35 9.27
C PRO A 280 6.39 3.29 10.03
N ILE A 281 6.22 3.11 11.35
CA ILE A 281 5.41 4.01 12.18
C ILE A 281 6.01 5.43 12.19
N GLU A 282 7.30 5.55 12.48
CA GLU A 282 7.98 6.85 12.48
C GLU A 282 7.94 7.51 11.09
N ARG A 283 8.08 6.71 10.03
CA ARG A 283 8.01 7.19 8.64
C ARG A 283 6.61 7.71 8.31
N SER A 284 5.55 6.94 8.61
CA SER A 284 4.17 7.35 8.30
C SER A 284 3.76 8.62 9.06
N LEU A 285 4.15 8.76 10.33
CA LEU A 285 3.91 9.98 11.12
C LEU A 285 4.62 11.20 10.52
N LYS A 286 5.85 11.03 10.07
CA LYS A 286 6.63 12.09 9.43
C LYS A 286 6.01 12.47 8.08
N ASP A 287 5.66 11.49 7.26
CA ASP A 287 5.08 11.71 5.93
C ASP A 287 3.71 12.39 6.02
N ALA A 288 2.89 12.02 7.00
CA ALA A 288 1.61 12.67 7.28
C ALA A 288 1.74 14.05 7.95
N ASN A 289 2.94 14.44 8.39
CA ASN A 289 3.19 15.63 9.23
C ASN A 289 2.32 15.65 10.50
N ILE A 290 2.11 14.47 11.11
CA ILE A 290 1.30 14.27 12.31
C ILE A 290 2.22 13.85 13.47
N LYS A 291 2.00 14.42 14.63
CA LYS A 291 2.74 14.02 15.84
C LYS A 291 2.05 12.83 16.51
N LEU A 292 2.83 11.96 17.13
CA LEU A 292 2.34 10.78 17.84
C LEU A 292 1.19 11.08 18.83
N LYS A 293 1.26 12.22 19.49
CA LYS A 293 0.24 12.69 20.45
C LYS A 293 -1.10 13.08 19.80
N ASP A 294 -1.08 13.39 18.51
CA ASP A 294 -2.25 13.86 17.76
C ASP A 294 -3.05 12.66 17.19
N ILE A 295 -2.51 11.44 17.27
CA ILE A 295 -3.25 10.21 16.97
C ILE A 295 -4.24 9.95 18.11
N GLU A 296 -5.53 9.94 17.79
CA GLU A 296 -6.59 9.76 18.78
C GLU A 296 -6.90 8.29 19.07
N GLU A 297 -6.86 7.44 18.06
CA GLU A 297 -7.06 6.00 18.19
C GLU A 297 -6.00 5.19 17.45
N VAL A 298 -5.62 4.05 18.06
CA VAL A 298 -4.77 3.05 17.44
C VAL A 298 -5.60 1.77 17.29
N ILE A 299 -5.81 1.35 16.05
CA ILE A 299 -6.61 0.18 15.69
C ILE A 299 -5.65 -0.96 15.38
N LEU A 300 -5.82 -2.09 16.05
CA LEU A 300 -5.05 -3.30 15.77
C LEU A 300 -5.78 -4.19 14.78
N VAL A 301 -5.06 -4.60 13.76
CA VAL A 301 -5.50 -5.50 12.68
C VAL A 301 -4.50 -6.62 12.51
N GLY A 302 -4.98 -7.79 12.07
CA GLY A 302 -4.17 -8.98 11.86
C GLY A 302 -3.92 -9.80 13.14
N GLY A 303 -3.90 -11.13 12.98
CA GLY A 303 -3.82 -12.09 14.08
C GLY A 303 -2.58 -11.95 14.96
N SER A 304 -1.45 -11.49 14.38
CA SER A 304 -0.19 -11.30 15.11
C SER A 304 -0.24 -10.16 16.11
N THR A 305 -1.22 -9.25 16.00
CA THR A 305 -1.46 -8.20 17.01
C THR A 305 -2.03 -8.74 18.32
N LYS A 306 -2.50 -10.00 18.34
CA LYS A 306 -2.92 -10.68 19.57
C LYS A 306 -1.73 -11.06 20.46
N LEU A 307 -0.52 -11.13 19.90
CA LEU A 307 0.69 -11.46 20.65
C LEU A 307 0.96 -10.41 21.72
N SER A 308 1.11 -10.84 22.97
CA SER A 308 1.25 -9.95 24.13
C SER A 308 2.44 -9.01 24.05
N ILE A 309 3.56 -9.44 23.45
CA ILE A 309 4.76 -8.59 23.25
C ILE A 309 4.45 -7.44 22.26
N VAL A 310 3.66 -7.69 21.20
CA VAL A 310 3.26 -6.67 20.23
C VAL A 310 2.31 -5.67 20.89
N ARG A 311 1.29 -6.13 21.63
CA ARG A 311 0.37 -5.24 22.37
C ARG A 311 1.10 -4.38 23.39
N ARG A 312 2.05 -4.96 24.15
CA ARG A 312 2.89 -4.22 25.08
C ARG A 312 3.75 -3.17 24.38
N PHE A 313 4.36 -3.54 23.26
CA PHE A 313 5.15 -2.62 22.44
C PHE A 313 4.32 -1.43 21.94
N VAL A 314 3.15 -1.68 21.33
CA VAL A 314 2.25 -0.63 20.84
C VAL A 314 1.77 0.25 21.98
N SER A 315 1.33 -0.35 23.10
CA SER A 315 0.86 0.42 24.28
C SER A 315 1.95 1.33 24.86
N ARG A 316 3.20 0.86 24.94
CA ARG A 316 4.35 1.67 25.39
C ARG A 316 4.68 2.80 24.40
N LEU A 317 4.62 2.50 23.09
CA LEU A 317 4.95 3.47 22.05
C LEU A 317 3.95 4.63 22.01
N PHE A 318 2.64 4.32 22.10
CA PHE A 318 1.57 5.32 22.01
C PHE A 318 1.14 5.88 23.36
N GLY A 319 1.58 5.30 24.49
CA GLY A 319 1.18 5.70 25.83
C GLY A 319 -0.29 5.47 26.15
N ARG A 320 -0.97 4.61 25.37
CA ARG A 320 -2.39 4.25 25.50
C ARG A 320 -2.66 2.82 25.04
N LEU A 321 -3.77 2.26 25.49
CA LEU A 321 -4.21 0.94 25.04
C LEU A 321 -4.79 1.05 23.60
N PRO A 322 -4.40 0.17 22.70
CA PRO A 322 -4.99 0.12 21.36
C PRO A 322 -6.45 -0.35 21.40
N ASN A 323 -7.22 0.04 20.40
CA ASN A 323 -8.61 -0.42 20.23
C ASN A 323 -8.65 -1.84 19.65
N THR A 324 -9.32 -2.73 20.35
CA THR A 324 -9.52 -4.15 19.97
C THR A 324 -10.99 -4.57 20.11
N SER A 325 -11.93 -3.63 19.91
CA SER A 325 -13.38 -3.91 20.05
C SER A 325 -13.92 -4.89 19.01
N ILE A 326 -13.29 -4.98 17.85
CA ILE A 326 -13.56 -5.97 16.81
C ILE A 326 -12.43 -7.02 16.82
N ASN A 327 -12.73 -8.25 16.45
CA ASN A 327 -11.72 -9.29 16.30
C ASN A 327 -10.71 -8.90 15.20
N PRO A 328 -9.42 -8.72 15.53
CA PRO A 328 -8.41 -8.31 14.56
C PRO A 328 -8.23 -9.24 13.35
N ASP A 329 -8.66 -10.52 13.48
CA ASP A 329 -8.61 -11.47 12.37
C ASP A 329 -9.75 -11.29 11.36
N GLU A 330 -10.89 -10.70 11.77
CA GLU A 330 -12.11 -10.65 10.96
C GLU A 330 -12.39 -9.27 10.41
N VAL A 331 -11.77 -8.25 11.00
CA VAL A 331 -12.08 -6.84 10.74
C VAL A 331 -11.96 -6.46 9.28
N VAL A 332 -10.95 -6.98 8.57
CA VAL A 332 -10.70 -6.68 7.16
C VAL A 332 -11.77 -7.29 6.26
N ALA A 333 -12.14 -8.56 6.49
CA ALA A 333 -13.21 -9.22 5.72
C ALA A 333 -14.57 -8.54 5.93
N VAL A 334 -14.88 -8.15 7.19
CA VAL A 334 -16.09 -7.40 7.54
C VAL A 334 -16.12 -6.06 6.82
N GLY A 335 -14.99 -5.33 6.80
CA GLY A 335 -14.88 -4.07 6.07
C GLY A 335 -14.99 -4.22 4.56
N ALA A 336 -14.39 -5.25 3.98
CA ALA A 336 -14.52 -5.55 2.56
C ALA A 336 -15.96 -5.88 2.16
N ALA A 337 -16.70 -6.64 3.01
CA ALA A 337 -18.12 -6.93 2.79
C ALA A 337 -18.99 -5.67 2.94
N THR A 338 -18.67 -4.78 3.87
CA THR A 338 -19.36 -3.49 4.00
C THR A 338 -19.11 -2.62 2.76
N GLN A 339 -17.89 -2.61 2.23
CA GLN A 339 -17.55 -1.94 0.98
C GLN A 339 -18.32 -2.53 -0.22
N ALA A 340 -18.51 -3.85 -0.24
CA ALA A 340 -19.34 -4.52 -1.25
C ALA A 340 -20.79 -4.04 -1.20
N ALA A 341 -21.37 -3.91 0.02
CA ALA A 341 -22.71 -3.36 0.22
C ALA A 341 -22.85 -1.90 -0.20
N MET A 342 -21.81 -1.06 0.01
CA MET A 342 -21.78 0.31 -0.50
C MET A 342 -21.83 0.34 -2.02
N LYS A 343 -21.11 -0.57 -2.70
CA LYS A 343 -21.16 -0.70 -4.16
C LYS A 343 -22.55 -1.10 -4.67
N GLU A 344 -23.25 -1.98 -3.96
CA GLU A 344 -24.64 -2.36 -4.25
C GLU A 344 -25.65 -1.26 -3.90
N ARG A 345 -25.21 -0.10 -3.37
CA ARG A 345 -26.06 1.02 -2.90
C ARG A 345 -27.08 0.57 -1.85
N ASN A 346 -26.66 -0.26 -0.92
CA ASN A 346 -27.52 -0.70 0.17
C ASN A 346 -27.86 0.48 1.09
N GLU A 347 -29.16 0.70 1.35
CA GLU A 347 -29.65 1.86 2.14
C GLU A 347 -29.16 1.83 3.61
N ALA A 348 -28.77 0.68 4.13
CA ALA A 348 -28.25 0.54 5.50
C ALA A 348 -26.83 1.09 5.66
N VAL A 349 -26.12 1.36 4.56
CA VAL A 349 -24.73 1.79 4.57
C VAL A 349 -24.63 3.19 3.98
N LYS A 350 -24.11 4.15 4.77
CA LYS A 350 -23.83 5.50 4.27
C LYS A 350 -22.67 5.48 3.28
N GLU A 351 -22.79 6.24 2.22
CA GLU A 351 -21.70 6.44 1.27
C GLU A 351 -20.57 7.23 1.94
N ILE A 352 -19.38 6.66 1.98
CA ILE A 352 -18.16 7.30 2.45
C ILE A 352 -17.31 7.59 1.23
N ILE A 353 -16.84 8.82 1.13
CA ILE A 353 -15.85 9.20 0.13
C ILE A 353 -14.48 8.74 0.65
N LEU A 354 -13.88 7.79 -0.04
CA LEU A 354 -12.55 7.28 0.28
C LEU A 354 -11.55 7.91 -0.67
N THR A 355 -10.50 8.51 -0.12
CA THR A 355 -9.33 8.90 -0.90
C THR A 355 -8.19 7.93 -0.61
N ASP A 356 -7.46 7.57 -1.66
CA ASP A 356 -6.26 6.73 -1.55
C ASP A 356 -5.03 7.55 -1.96
N VAL A 357 -3.83 7.01 -1.74
CA VAL A 357 -2.58 7.70 -2.02
C VAL A 357 -1.65 6.85 -2.88
N CYS A 358 -0.76 7.52 -3.62
CA CYS A 358 0.32 6.86 -4.34
C CYS A 358 1.30 6.25 -3.32
N PRO A 359 1.49 4.91 -3.29
CA PRO A 359 2.28 4.27 -2.22
C PRO A 359 3.78 4.45 -2.38
N PHE A 360 4.25 4.85 -3.57
CA PHE A 360 5.67 5.00 -3.91
C PHE A 360 5.92 6.29 -4.66
N THR A 361 7.12 6.84 -4.50
CA THR A 361 7.56 7.98 -5.29
C THR A 361 7.83 7.55 -6.74
N LEU A 362 7.27 8.31 -7.69
CA LEU A 362 7.45 8.15 -9.13
C LEU A 362 8.25 9.34 -9.67
N GLY A 363 9.17 9.09 -10.58
CA GLY A 363 10.03 10.16 -11.11
C GLY A 363 10.95 9.68 -12.23
N THR A 364 11.95 10.50 -12.54
CA THR A 364 12.87 10.27 -13.66
C THR A 364 14.33 10.42 -13.27
N GLU A 365 15.23 9.95 -14.14
CA GLU A 365 16.67 10.21 -14.01
C GLU A 365 17.02 11.58 -14.61
N VAL A 366 17.80 12.35 -13.87
CA VAL A 366 18.30 13.64 -14.33
C VAL A 366 19.79 13.81 -14.10
N VAL A 367 20.35 14.79 -14.81
CA VAL A 367 21.71 15.27 -14.61
C VAL A 367 21.67 16.45 -13.64
N SER A 368 22.32 16.32 -12.49
CA SER A 368 22.40 17.38 -11.48
C SER A 368 23.69 18.18 -11.63
N ARG A 369 23.62 19.50 -11.38
CA ARG A 369 24.79 20.39 -11.40
C ARG A 369 25.35 20.49 -9.98
N ARG A 370 26.58 20.01 -9.77
CA ARG A 370 27.28 20.17 -8.48
C ARG A 370 27.90 21.58 -8.34
N THR A 371 28.17 21.93 -7.09
CA THR A 371 29.00 23.12 -6.74
C THR A 371 30.34 23.04 -7.47
N GLY A 372 30.63 24.00 -8.38
CA GLY A 372 31.79 23.96 -9.24
C GLY A 372 31.48 23.71 -10.74
N GLY A 373 30.21 23.54 -11.12
CA GLY A 373 29.76 23.46 -12.51
C GLY A 373 29.91 22.11 -13.20
N VAL A 374 30.26 21.05 -12.42
CA VAL A 374 30.35 19.68 -12.95
C VAL A 374 28.96 19.05 -13.01
N PHE A 375 28.59 18.51 -14.16
CA PHE A 375 27.36 17.76 -14.35
C PHE A 375 27.56 16.29 -13.92
N GLU A 376 26.68 15.77 -13.08
CA GLU A 376 26.66 14.39 -12.63
C GLU A 376 25.32 13.75 -13.00
N ALA A 377 25.37 12.69 -13.81
CA ALA A 377 24.18 11.88 -14.16
C ALA A 377 23.82 10.89 -13.04
N GLY A 378 22.65 10.27 -13.15
CA GLY A 378 22.24 9.22 -12.22
C GLY A 378 21.49 9.74 -11.00
N HIS A 379 21.08 11.01 -10.97
CA HIS A 379 20.23 11.54 -9.90
C HIS A 379 18.75 11.23 -10.18
N TYR A 380 18.03 10.86 -9.13
CA TYR A 380 16.59 10.65 -9.20
C TYR A 380 15.86 11.96 -8.88
N LEU A 381 14.99 12.38 -9.79
CA LEU A 381 14.09 13.52 -9.62
C LEU A 381 12.68 13.00 -9.38
N PRO A 382 12.10 13.17 -8.17
CA PRO A 382 10.72 12.81 -7.89
C PRO A 382 9.76 13.78 -8.60
N LEU A 383 8.72 13.24 -9.25
CA LEU A 383 7.62 14.00 -9.83
C LEU A 383 6.33 13.80 -9.01
N ILE A 384 5.94 12.57 -8.75
CA ILE A 384 4.83 12.27 -7.82
C ILE A 384 5.45 11.64 -6.58
N GLU A 385 5.37 12.33 -5.46
CA GLU A 385 5.88 11.80 -4.20
C GLU A 385 4.93 10.73 -3.62
N ARG A 386 5.47 9.76 -2.88
CA ARG A 386 4.65 8.84 -2.10
C ARG A 386 3.70 9.59 -1.17
N ASN A 387 2.56 9.01 -0.92
CA ASN A 387 1.47 9.59 -0.13
C ASN A 387 0.81 10.82 -0.78
N SER A 388 1.07 11.11 -2.07
CA SER A 388 0.24 12.04 -2.84
C SER A 388 -1.15 11.46 -3.03
N VAL A 389 -2.19 12.24 -2.72
CA VAL A 389 -3.60 11.82 -2.92
C VAL A 389 -3.86 11.59 -4.40
N ILE A 390 -4.49 10.46 -4.74
CA ILE A 390 -4.78 10.08 -6.12
C ILE A 390 -6.28 10.30 -6.46
N PRO A 391 -6.62 10.65 -7.72
CA PRO A 391 -5.73 10.81 -8.87
C PRO A 391 -4.88 12.10 -8.80
N VAL A 392 -3.66 12.05 -9.32
CA VAL A 392 -2.70 13.15 -9.28
C VAL A 392 -1.97 13.28 -10.62
N SER A 393 -1.67 14.51 -11.00
CA SER A 393 -0.81 14.79 -12.16
C SER A 393 0.24 15.84 -11.78
N HIS A 394 1.48 15.62 -12.22
CA HIS A 394 2.59 16.52 -12.02
C HIS A 394 3.40 16.66 -13.31
N THR A 395 3.81 17.89 -13.63
CA THR A 395 4.60 18.21 -14.82
C THR A 395 5.91 18.87 -14.41
N GLU A 396 7.02 18.36 -14.92
CA GLU A 396 8.35 18.92 -14.71
C GLU A 396 9.00 19.26 -16.05
N ARG A 397 9.72 20.37 -16.10
CA ARG A 397 10.42 20.82 -17.31
C ARG A 397 11.87 20.38 -17.30
N LEU A 398 12.25 19.55 -18.26
CA LEU A 398 13.61 19.03 -18.43
C LEU A 398 14.28 19.68 -19.62
N TYR A 399 15.59 19.99 -19.49
CA TYR A 399 16.38 20.73 -20.48
C TYR A 399 17.50 19.87 -21.07
N THR A 400 17.92 20.20 -22.28
CA THR A 400 19.12 19.61 -22.88
C THR A 400 20.37 19.97 -22.06
N VAL A 401 21.28 18.99 -21.90
CA VAL A 401 22.48 19.11 -21.06
C VAL A 401 23.76 19.31 -21.86
N SER A 402 23.73 19.17 -23.19
CA SER A 402 24.86 19.31 -24.09
C SER A 402 24.49 20.06 -25.36
N ASP A 403 25.50 20.76 -25.94
CA ASP A 403 25.34 21.46 -27.21
C ASP A 403 24.99 20.48 -28.33
N ARG A 404 24.05 20.91 -29.19
CA ARG A 404 23.54 20.11 -30.31
C ARG A 404 22.97 18.75 -29.93
N GLN A 405 22.49 18.58 -28.71
CA GLN A 405 21.76 17.39 -28.32
C GLN A 405 20.48 17.28 -29.17
N THR A 406 20.27 16.10 -29.77
CA THR A 406 19.14 15.86 -30.68
C THR A 406 18.12 14.88 -30.11
N ARG A 407 18.37 14.31 -28.94
CA ARG A 407 17.47 13.36 -28.26
C ARG A 407 17.44 13.60 -26.77
N ILE A 408 16.26 13.51 -26.20
CA ILE A 408 16.06 13.45 -24.75
C ILE A 408 15.41 12.10 -24.45
N LYS A 409 16.03 11.32 -23.57
CA LYS A 409 15.49 10.07 -23.03
C LYS A 409 15.02 10.33 -21.61
N VAL A 410 13.77 10.02 -21.34
CA VAL A 410 13.15 10.10 -20.02
C VAL A 410 12.99 8.66 -19.53
N ASP A 411 13.72 8.27 -18.50
CA ASP A 411 13.60 6.98 -17.85
C ASP A 411 12.58 7.09 -16.71
N ILE A 412 11.56 6.25 -16.71
CA ILE A 412 10.47 6.28 -15.75
C ILE A 412 10.81 5.31 -14.62
N LEU A 413 10.90 5.83 -13.41
CA LEU A 413 11.47 5.16 -12.26
C LEU A 413 10.53 5.23 -11.05
N GLN A 414 10.59 4.20 -10.20
CA GLN A 414 9.84 4.11 -8.94
C GLN A 414 10.80 3.86 -7.78
N GLY A 415 10.75 4.65 -6.73
CA GLY A 415 11.57 4.41 -5.54
C GLY A 415 11.84 5.65 -4.70
N GLU A 416 12.57 5.45 -3.61
CA GLU A 416 12.84 6.46 -2.59
C GLU A 416 14.34 6.84 -2.52
N SER A 417 15.15 6.31 -3.43
CA SER A 417 16.59 6.56 -3.42
C SER A 417 16.92 7.85 -4.15
N ARG A 418 17.91 8.59 -3.66
CA ARG A 418 18.47 9.75 -4.35
C ARG A 418 19.16 9.40 -5.69
N LEU A 419 19.56 8.13 -5.86
CA LEU A 419 20.24 7.64 -7.05
C LEU A 419 19.29 6.80 -7.88
N ALA A 420 19.18 7.09 -9.18
CA ALA A 420 18.34 6.37 -10.13
C ALA A 420 18.67 4.87 -10.20
N ALA A 421 19.95 4.51 -10.11
CA ALA A 421 20.40 3.10 -10.12
C ALA A 421 19.84 2.24 -8.98
N ASN A 422 19.33 2.85 -7.91
CA ASN A 422 18.76 2.16 -6.75
C ASN A 422 17.21 2.20 -6.76
N THR A 423 16.61 2.54 -7.88
CA THR A 423 15.16 2.59 -8.09
C THR A 423 14.70 1.48 -9.02
N VAL A 424 13.41 1.22 -9.08
CA VAL A 424 12.81 0.25 -10.00
C VAL A 424 12.53 0.94 -11.33
N TYR A 425 13.06 0.37 -12.40
CA TYR A 425 12.81 0.84 -13.76
C TYR A 425 11.43 0.36 -14.25
N LEU A 426 10.60 1.29 -14.71
CA LEU A 426 9.24 1.02 -15.20
C LEU A 426 9.12 1.13 -16.73
N GLY A 427 9.96 1.93 -17.37
CA GLY A 427 9.92 2.14 -18.82
C GLY A 427 10.72 3.39 -19.25
N SER A 428 10.70 3.73 -20.53
CA SER A 428 11.33 4.95 -21.03
C SER A 428 10.62 5.53 -22.25
N ILE A 429 10.71 6.86 -22.41
CA ILE A 429 10.27 7.61 -23.57
C ILE A 429 11.48 8.33 -24.15
N GLU A 430 11.72 8.20 -25.46
CA GLU A 430 12.73 8.98 -26.17
C GLU A 430 12.05 9.90 -27.17
N VAL A 431 12.37 11.20 -27.11
CA VAL A 431 11.91 12.23 -28.05
C VAL A 431 13.07 12.86 -28.79
N VAL A 432 12.81 13.34 -30.01
CA VAL A 432 13.77 14.06 -30.82
C VAL A 432 13.56 15.56 -30.62
N VAL A 433 14.63 16.29 -30.34
CA VAL A 433 14.64 17.75 -30.19
C VAL A 433 15.51 18.39 -31.26
N PRO A 434 15.24 19.63 -31.68
CA PRO A 434 16.11 20.37 -32.57
C PRO A 434 17.51 20.57 -31.96
N PRO A 435 18.59 20.56 -32.76
CA PRO A 435 19.93 20.83 -32.24
C PRO A 435 20.07 22.32 -31.87
N ALA A 436 20.30 22.60 -30.59
CA ALA A 436 20.49 23.94 -30.03
C ALA A 436 21.63 23.94 -28.99
N PRO A 437 22.07 25.08 -28.48
CA PRO A 437 22.96 25.16 -27.32
C PRO A 437 22.36 24.45 -26.09
N ALA A 438 23.22 23.95 -25.19
CA ALA A 438 22.78 23.31 -23.95
C ALA A 438 21.86 24.23 -23.13
N GLY A 439 20.71 23.70 -22.69
CA GLY A 439 19.72 24.42 -21.90
C GLY A 439 18.69 25.22 -22.69
N GLU A 440 18.79 25.31 -24.02
CA GLU A 440 17.80 26.05 -24.84
C GLU A 440 16.60 25.19 -25.25
N GLU A 441 16.81 23.91 -25.55
CA GLU A 441 15.72 23.00 -25.85
C GLU A 441 15.22 22.33 -24.58
N CYS A 442 13.91 22.16 -24.48
CA CYS A 442 13.27 21.55 -23.30
C CYS A 442 12.06 20.68 -23.67
N VAL A 443 11.72 19.83 -22.74
CA VAL A 443 10.51 19.00 -22.76
C VAL A 443 9.73 19.17 -21.46
N ASP A 444 8.41 19.14 -21.55
CA ASP A 444 7.54 18.98 -20.39
C ASP A 444 7.28 17.48 -20.22
N ASP A 445 7.67 16.95 -19.04
CA ASP A 445 7.50 15.57 -18.64
C ASP A 445 6.36 15.51 -17.63
N THR A 446 5.21 14.96 -18.04
CA THR A 446 3.96 14.93 -17.27
C THR A 446 3.64 13.50 -16.84
N TYR A 447 3.58 13.27 -15.53
CA TYR A 447 3.13 12.03 -14.92
C TYR A 447 1.71 12.20 -14.43
N THR A 448 0.81 11.29 -14.78
CA THR A 448 -0.57 11.23 -14.28
C THR A 448 -0.83 9.85 -13.71
N TYR A 449 -1.14 9.77 -12.41
CA TYR A 449 -1.41 8.51 -11.72
C TYR A 449 -2.87 8.47 -11.30
N ASP A 450 -3.61 7.45 -11.75
CA ASP A 450 -5.04 7.31 -11.52
C ASP A 450 -5.39 6.47 -10.28
N VAL A 451 -6.69 6.40 -9.95
CA VAL A 451 -7.20 5.62 -8.81
C VAL A 451 -7.05 4.10 -8.98
N ASN A 452 -6.80 3.62 -10.20
CA ASN A 452 -6.59 2.21 -10.51
C ASN A 452 -5.11 1.85 -10.57
N SER A 453 -4.24 2.74 -10.09
CA SER A 453 -2.79 2.58 -10.12
C SER A 453 -2.19 2.48 -11.54
N ILE A 454 -2.81 3.14 -12.52
CA ILE A 454 -2.29 3.25 -13.89
C ILE A 454 -1.50 4.56 -13.98
N LEU A 455 -0.24 4.46 -14.44
CA LEU A 455 0.62 5.62 -14.68
C LEU A 455 0.65 5.96 -16.16
N GLU A 456 0.22 7.17 -16.50
CA GLU A 456 0.43 7.76 -17.81
C GLU A 456 1.60 8.75 -17.74
N VAL A 457 2.53 8.65 -18.68
CA VAL A 457 3.63 9.60 -18.85
C VAL A 457 3.55 10.20 -20.24
N ILE A 458 3.57 11.52 -20.30
CA ILE A 458 3.56 12.30 -21.54
C ILE A 458 4.80 13.19 -21.57
N VAL A 459 5.61 13.02 -22.61
CA VAL A 459 6.78 13.88 -22.87
C VAL A 459 6.51 14.74 -24.08
N LYS A 460 6.41 16.06 -23.87
CA LYS A 460 6.11 17.04 -24.91
C LYS A 460 7.31 17.94 -25.19
N VAL A 461 7.77 17.96 -26.43
CA VAL A 461 8.82 18.88 -26.90
C VAL A 461 8.22 20.26 -27.10
N ILE A 462 8.71 21.28 -26.38
CA ILE A 462 8.10 22.62 -26.38
C ILE A 462 8.28 23.34 -27.73
N SER A 463 9.47 23.26 -28.31
CA SER A 463 9.81 23.98 -29.57
C SER A 463 9.05 23.43 -30.79
N THR A 464 8.76 22.11 -30.83
CA THR A 464 8.14 21.46 -31.98
C THR A 464 6.71 21.04 -31.75
N ASN A 465 6.22 21.11 -30.49
CA ASN A 465 4.93 20.62 -30.03
C ASN A 465 4.70 19.12 -30.31
N VAL A 466 5.80 18.36 -30.52
CA VAL A 466 5.74 16.90 -30.67
C VAL A 466 5.58 16.27 -29.30
N GLU A 467 4.62 15.35 -29.20
CA GLU A 467 4.27 14.67 -27.96
C GLU A 467 4.44 13.16 -28.13
N LYS A 468 5.00 12.51 -27.10
CA LYS A 468 4.99 11.05 -26.96
C LYS A 468 4.38 10.65 -25.63
N ARG A 469 3.57 9.63 -25.68
CA ARG A 469 2.82 9.08 -24.55
C ARG A 469 3.23 7.64 -24.27
N LEU A 470 3.38 7.28 -23.02
CA LEU A 470 3.54 5.92 -22.55
C LEU A 470 2.55 5.69 -21.40
N VAL A 471 1.72 4.68 -21.54
CA VAL A 471 0.88 4.20 -20.44
C VAL A 471 1.55 2.97 -19.85
N ILE A 472 1.99 3.10 -18.61
CA ILE A 472 2.51 1.99 -17.85
C ILE A 472 1.31 1.32 -17.21
N LYS A 473 0.79 0.37 -17.95
CA LYS A 473 -0.16 -0.63 -17.51
C LYS A 473 0.59 -1.95 -17.38
N ASN A 474 0.29 -2.70 -16.37
CA ASN A 474 0.79 -4.06 -16.31
C ASN A 474 0.11 -4.89 -17.42
N GLU A 475 0.75 -5.93 -17.92
CA GLU A 475 0.26 -6.80 -19.00
C GLU A 475 -1.11 -7.46 -18.72
N GLN A 476 -1.71 -7.21 -17.55
CA GLN A 476 -2.95 -7.80 -17.05
C GLN A 476 -4.03 -6.77 -16.69
N THR A 477 -3.94 -5.55 -17.18
CA THR A 477 -5.04 -4.58 -17.04
C THR A 477 -6.14 -4.97 -18.02
N ASP A 478 -7.31 -5.36 -17.51
CA ASP A 478 -8.49 -5.70 -18.35
C ASP A 478 -9.13 -4.47 -19.03
N MET A 479 -8.69 -3.27 -18.68
CA MET A 479 -9.11 -2.06 -19.39
C MET A 479 -8.57 -2.07 -20.81
N THR A 480 -9.45 -1.91 -21.75
CA THR A 480 -9.09 -1.68 -23.15
C THR A 480 -8.35 -0.35 -23.31
N ASP A 481 -7.59 -0.19 -24.38
CA ASP A 481 -6.91 1.08 -24.65
C ASP A 481 -7.91 2.24 -24.74
N ASP A 482 -9.12 2.01 -25.27
CA ASP A 482 -10.20 3.00 -25.34
C ASP A 482 -10.72 3.41 -23.95
N GLU A 483 -10.88 2.46 -23.02
CA GLU A 483 -11.30 2.74 -21.64
C GLU A 483 -10.21 3.51 -20.86
N ILE A 484 -8.95 3.16 -21.09
CA ILE A 484 -7.79 3.88 -20.52
C ILE A 484 -7.74 5.30 -21.08
N ASP A 485 -7.93 5.46 -22.40
CA ASP A 485 -7.94 6.77 -23.04
C ASP A 485 -9.10 7.63 -22.56
N ALA A 486 -10.29 7.07 -22.39
CA ALA A 486 -11.45 7.74 -21.81
C ALA A 486 -11.15 8.19 -20.36
N ARG A 487 -10.52 7.33 -19.56
CA ARG A 487 -10.15 7.66 -18.18
C ARG A 487 -9.15 8.80 -18.09
N PHE A 488 -8.08 8.76 -18.88
CA PHE A 488 -7.10 9.84 -18.88
C PHE A 488 -7.61 11.14 -19.56
N ALA A 489 -8.64 11.04 -20.43
CA ALA A 489 -9.37 12.20 -20.91
C ALA A 489 -10.17 12.88 -19.78
N GLU A 490 -10.83 12.12 -18.89
CA GLU A 490 -11.48 12.66 -17.67
C GLU A 490 -10.48 13.38 -16.76
N LEU A 491 -9.26 12.88 -16.64
CA LEU A 491 -8.20 13.47 -15.82
C LEU A 491 -7.44 14.61 -16.52
N SER A 492 -7.86 15.02 -17.72
CA SER A 492 -7.15 16.06 -18.50
C SER A 492 -7.02 17.40 -17.77
N SER A 493 -7.98 17.75 -16.91
CA SER A 493 -7.93 18.97 -16.09
C SER A 493 -6.78 18.97 -15.07
N LEU A 494 -6.35 17.80 -14.60
CA LEU A 494 -5.21 17.66 -13.67
C LEU A 494 -3.86 17.85 -14.35
N LYS A 495 -3.79 17.71 -15.68
CA LYS A 495 -2.57 17.89 -16.48
C LYS A 495 -2.25 19.37 -16.76
N ILE A 496 -3.20 20.26 -16.44
CA ILE A 496 -2.99 21.71 -16.59
C ILE A 496 -2.20 22.20 -15.38
N HIS A 497 -1.00 22.73 -15.62
CA HIS A 497 -0.18 23.28 -14.55
C HIS A 497 -0.99 24.28 -13.72
N PRO A 498 -0.96 24.24 -12.38
CA PRO A 498 -1.78 25.12 -11.53
C PRO A 498 -1.66 26.60 -11.85
N ARG A 499 -0.50 27.08 -12.30
CA ARG A 499 -0.28 28.46 -12.76
C ARG A 499 -1.17 28.85 -13.95
N GLU A 500 -1.49 27.90 -14.83
CA GLU A 500 -2.32 28.12 -16.02
C GLU A 500 -3.83 27.96 -15.74
N GLN A 501 -4.19 27.47 -14.56
CA GLN A 501 -5.60 27.40 -14.16
C GLN A 501 -6.18 28.81 -14.01
N GLU A 502 -7.37 29.04 -14.57
CA GLU A 502 -7.95 30.37 -14.73
C GLU A 502 -8.03 31.16 -13.41
N ALA A 503 -8.39 30.51 -12.31
CA ALA A 503 -8.50 31.13 -11.00
C ALA A 503 -7.16 31.63 -10.45
N ASN A 504 -6.06 30.86 -10.61
CA ASN A 504 -4.74 31.22 -10.15
C ASN A 504 -4.11 32.29 -11.07
N LYS A 505 -4.30 32.12 -12.38
CA LYS A 505 -3.86 33.07 -13.39
C LYS A 505 -4.48 34.46 -13.20
N LEU A 506 -5.77 34.50 -12.85
CA LEU A 506 -6.45 35.76 -12.55
C LEU A 506 -5.80 36.48 -11.35
N LEU A 507 -5.49 35.75 -10.28
CA LEU A 507 -4.86 36.34 -9.08
C LEU A 507 -3.45 36.83 -9.37
N LEU A 508 -2.65 36.08 -10.14
CA LEU A 508 -1.32 36.53 -10.55
C LEU A 508 -1.37 37.78 -11.39
N LEU A 509 -2.25 37.85 -12.40
CA LEU A 509 -2.42 39.05 -13.24
C LEU A 509 -2.90 40.26 -12.43
N ARG A 510 -3.79 40.05 -11.44
CA ARG A 510 -4.22 41.08 -10.52
C ARG A 510 -3.05 41.60 -9.66
N ALA A 511 -2.27 40.69 -9.13
CA ALA A 511 -1.10 41.02 -8.32
C ALA A 511 -0.02 41.76 -9.13
N ASP A 512 0.25 41.33 -10.37
CA ASP A 512 1.18 41.99 -11.29
C ASP A 512 0.74 43.44 -11.58
N ARG A 513 -0.56 43.65 -11.84
CA ARG A 513 -1.12 45.00 -12.01
C ARG A 513 -0.87 45.87 -10.78
N MET A 514 -1.20 45.34 -9.58
CA MET A 514 -1.02 46.05 -8.31
C MET A 514 0.47 46.35 -8.03
N TYR A 515 1.38 45.43 -8.44
CA TYR A 515 2.81 45.61 -8.34
C TYR A 515 3.29 46.75 -9.24
N GLU A 516 2.79 46.85 -10.48
CA GLU A 516 3.14 47.93 -11.41
C GLU A 516 2.66 49.29 -10.90
N GLU A 517 1.46 49.32 -10.26
CA GLU A 517 0.85 50.54 -9.71
C GLU A 517 1.48 50.98 -8.36
N SER A 518 2.20 50.06 -7.66
CA SER A 518 2.79 50.30 -6.34
C SER A 518 4.24 50.79 -6.39
N ILE A 519 4.67 51.48 -5.31
CA ILE A 519 6.06 51.93 -5.11
C ILE A 519 6.56 51.60 -3.69
N GLY A 520 7.85 51.59 -3.49
CA GLY A 520 8.48 51.51 -2.16
C GLY A 520 8.23 50.14 -1.46
N ASP A 521 7.78 50.20 -0.21
CA ASP A 521 7.65 48.98 0.62
C ASP A 521 6.44 48.12 0.24
N THR A 522 5.37 48.76 -0.27
CA THR A 522 4.20 48.01 -0.80
C THR A 522 4.57 47.16 -2.00
N ARG A 523 5.44 47.67 -2.88
CA ARG A 523 5.93 46.93 -4.04
C ARG A 523 6.77 45.73 -3.64
N LYS A 524 7.64 45.88 -2.63
CA LYS A 524 8.45 44.77 -2.09
C LYS A 524 7.58 43.70 -1.41
N LEU A 525 6.55 44.13 -0.72
CA LEU A 525 5.61 43.20 -0.08
C LEU A 525 4.86 42.39 -1.13
N LEU A 526 4.35 43.02 -2.19
CA LEU A 526 3.70 42.34 -3.31
C LEU A 526 4.66 41.34 -3.99
N GLU A 527 5.91 41.75 -4.26
CA GLU A 527 6.91 40.85 -4.84
C GLU A 527 7.14 39.61 -3.97
N HIS A 528 7.18 39.77 -2.65
CA HIS A 528 7.34 38.68 -1.72
C HIS A 528 6.15 37.70 -1.77
N GLU A 529 4.93 38.21 -1.70
CA GLU A 529 3.71 37.40 -1.69
C GLU A 529 3.47 36.72 -3.05
N ILE A 530 3.77 37.39 -4.17
CA ILE A 530 3.70 36.78 -5.51
C ILE A 530 4.67 35.60 -5.60
N ASN A 531 5.93 35.79 -5.18
CA ASN A 531 6.94 34.73 -5.21
C ASN A 531 6.53 33.53 -4.34
N GLN A 532 5.98 33.78 -3.13
CA GLN A 532 5.48 32.70 -2.27
C GLN A 532 4.34 31.93 -2.93
N PHE A 533 3.38 32.63 -3.53
CA PHE A 533 2.26 31.98 -4.20
C PHE A 533 2.73 31.18 -5.43
N GLU A 534 3.64 31.74 -6.24
CA GLU A 534 4.26 31.01 -7.36
C GLU A 534 5.03 29.77 -6.92
N ASP A 535 5.78 29.82 -5.82
CA ASP A 535 6.48 28.68 -5.26
C ASP A 535 5.51 27.56 -4.82
N ILE A 536 4.35 27.92 -4.26
CA ILE A 536 3.29 26.96 -3.91
C ILE A 536 2.65 26.37 -5.17
N LEU A 537 2.38 27.18 -6.19
CA LEU A 537 1.85 26.70 -7.47
C LEU A 537 2.82 25.72 -8.16
N ASN A 538 4.12 25.96 -8.05
CA ASN A 538 5.15 25.09 -8.62
C ASN A 538 5.26 23.74 -7.91
N LYS A 539 4.90 23.65 -6.62
CA LYS A 539 4.81 22.36 -5.90
C LYS A 539 3.65 21.48 -6.37
N GLN A 540 2.68 22.05 -7.07
CA GLN A 540 1.53 21.35 -7.66
C GLN A 540 0.71 20.51 -6.65
N ASN A 541 0.73 20.86 -5.37
CA ASN A 541 -0.06 20.20 -4.32
C ASN A 541 -1.46 20.86 -4.23
N PRO A 542 -2.56 20.18 -4.59
CA PRO A 542 -3.90 20.78 -4.67
C PRO A 542 -4.40 21.38 -3.34
N SER A 543 -4.10 20.74 -2.20
CA SER A 543 -4.54 21.21 -0.88
C SER A 543 -3.80 22.49 -0.45
N GLU A 544 -2.49 22.55 -0.67
CA GLU A 544 -1.68 23.74 -0.39
C GLU A 544 -2.09 24.89 -1.29
N ILE A 545 -2.34 24.62 -2.58
CA ILE A 545 -2.77 25.62 -3.56
C ILE A 545 -4.13 26.20 -3.21
N SER A 546 -5.09 25.38 -2.78
CA SER A 546 -6.42 25.89 -2.38
C SER A 546 -6.32 26.86 -1.21
N SER A 547 -5.61 26.49 -0.14
CA SER A 547 -5.40 27.34 1.03
C SER A 547 -4.62 28.61 0.71
N ALA A 548 -3.54 28.48 -0.09
CA ALA A 548 -2.73 29.62 -0.51
C ALA A 548 -3.50 30.57 -1.41
N ARG A 549 -4.36 30.08 -2.28
CA ARG A 549 -5.22 30.90 -3.15
C ARG A 549 -6.16 31.78 -2.34
N ASP A 550 -6.81 31.20 -1.32
CA ASP A 550 -7.74 31.94 -0.47
C ASP A 550 -6.99 33.02 0.33
N SER A 551 -5.85 32.68 0.92
CA SER A 551 -4.99 33.62 1.65
C SER A 551 -4.44 34.73 0.77
N PHE A 552 -3.96 34.37 -0.44
CA PHE A 552 -3.42 35.35 -1.38
C PHE A 552 -4.50 36.29 -1.93
N LYS A 553 -5.71 35.75 -2.18
CA LYS A 553 -6.86 36.56 -2.55
C LYS A 553 -7.23 37.57 -1.46
N GLU A 554 -7.34 37.13 -0.21
CA GLU A 554 -7.65 37.99 0.94
C GLU A 554 -6.57 39.09 1.12
N PHE A 555 -5.30 38.73 0.95
CA PHE A 555 -4.19 39.70 0.96
C PHE A 555 -4.37 40.80 -0.11
N LEU A 556 -4.66 40.40 -1.36
CA LEU A 556 -4.86 41.34 -2.46
C LEU A 556 -6.13 42.21 -2.25
N ASP A 557 -7.21 41.65 -1.71
CA ASP A 557 -8.44 42.37 -1.40
C ASP A 557 -8.18 43.46 -0.34
N ASN A 558 -7.50 43.09 0.77
CA ASN A 558 -7.15 44.05 1.83
C ASN A 558 -6.21 45.15 1.34
N LEU A 559 -5.21 44.80 0.52
CA LEU A 559 -4.26 45.80 0.01
C LEU A 559 -4.90 46.74 -0.99
N GLU A 560 -5.89 46.30 -1.77
CA GLU A 560 -6.62 47.16 -2.72
C GLU A 560 -7.57 48.12 -1.98
N GLU A 561 -8.16 47.67 -0.84
CA GLU A 561 -8.97 48.55 0.05
C GLU A 561 -8.11 49.61 0.75
N ASP A 562 -6.87 49.31 1.10
CA ASP A 562 -5.96 50.27 1.75
C ASP A 562 -5.36 51.30 0.77
N LEU A 563 -5.36 50.99 -0.54
CA LEU A 563 -4.82 51.88 -1.59
C LEU A 563 -5.87 52.83 -2.19
N PHE A 564 -7.14 52.57 -1.98
CA PHE A 564 -8.28 53.37 -2.45
C PHE A 564 -9.22 53.82 -1.31
#